data_f8e0f475a05f82d0a5d60ab2601ead21
#
_entry.id   f8e0f475a05f82d0a5d60ab2601ead21
#
_cell.length_a   1.000
_cell.length_b   1.000
_cell.length_c   1.000
_cell.angle_alpha   90.00
_cell.angle_beta   90.00
_cell.angle_gamma   90.00
#
_symmetry.space_group_name_H-M   'P 1'
#
loop_
_entity.id
_entity.type
_entity.pdbx_description
1 polymer ?
#
loop_
_entity_poly.entity_id
_entity_poly.type
_entity_poly.pdbx_seq_one_letter_code
_entity_poly.pdbx_strand_id
1 'polypeptide(L)'
;PLQPGRGVQLLNIATWGALWVVTRDGQRQTLLHFKGEEIAVPFRGDMPDIMLQLLCAKQGINAQRDLQLRYVPSPMEAMQLLITRRVRHALLVEPGVSMALRKTQSFPVNVVAPELHRGVDLQQEWGRLFKRPPRIPQAGIAAVGAVRQHPEVLAAVQKAYAASVAWCRANPLECGQLVAQYVDLLTPEAVADALPHSQLEAVPVAAARSEIDFFYQQLFAQNPSLLGGKLPDAGLFGSV
;
A
#
# COMPACT_ATOMS: atom_id res chain seq x y z
N PRO A 1 5.35 2.87 22.89
CA PRO A 1 5.87 4.22 23.06
C PRO A 1 7.38 4.19 22.90
N LEU A 2 7.92 4.94 21.92
CA LEU A 2 9.37 5.10 21.75
C LEU A 2 9.92 5.80 22.99
N GLN A 3 10.95 5.23 23.59
CA GLN A 3 11.61 5.83 24.76
C GLN A 3 12.18 7.21 24.42
N PRO A 4 12.23 8.18 25.38
CA PRO A 4 12.89 9.45 25.17
C PRO A 4 14.32 9.23 24.69
N GLY A 5 14.72 9.90 23.58
CA GLY A 5 16.02 9.74 22.93
C GLY A 5 16.06 8.78 21.73
N ARG A 6 15.04 7.94 21.53
CA ARG A 6 14.87 7.11 20.32
C ARG A 6 13.94 7.78 19.31
N GLY A 7 14.19 9.03 18.98
CA GLY A 7 13.42 9.73 17.96
C GLY A 7 13.55 9.05 16.61
N VAL A 8 12.48 9.09 15.85
CA VAL A 8 12.43 8.70 14.43
C VAL A 8 12.35 9.97 13.61
N GLN A 9 13.14 10.06 12.55
CA GLN A 9 13.08 11.15 11.57
C GLN A 9 12.77 10.57 10.21
N LEU A 10 11.66 10.94 9.64
CA LEU A 10 11.26 10.54 8.30
C LEU A 10 12.11 11.29 7.27
N LEU A 11 12.66 10.57 6.28
CA LEU A 11 13.46 11.14 5.21
C LEU A 11 12.64 11.37 3.96
N ASN A 12 11.83 10.40 3.60
CA ASN A 12 10.98 10.46 2.41
C ASN A 12 9.75 9.59 2.55
N ILE A 13 8.83 9.74 1.62
CA ILE A 13 7.83 8.73 1.31
C ILE A 13 8.27 8.00 0.04
N ALA A 14 8.39 6.70 0.15
CA ALA A 14 8.91 5.80 -0.86
C ALA A 14 7.79 5.16 -1.71
N THR A 15 6.64 4.90 -1.12
CA THR A 15 5.49 4.29 -1.78
C THR A 15 4.23 5.08 -1.47
N TRP A 16 3.52 5.49 -2.54
CA TRP A 16 2.33 6.35 -2.46
C TRP A 16 1.05 5.64 -2.85
N GLY A 17 1.10 4.35 -3.01
CA GLY A 17 -0.05 3.60 -3.48
C GLY A 17 0.14 2.12 -3.34
N ALA A 18 -0.44 1.38 -4.27
CA ALA A 18 -0.36 -0.07 -4.38
C ALA A 18 -1.51 -0.86 -3.74
N LEU A 19 -2.54 -0.22 -3.16
CA LEU A 19 -3.69 -0.90 -2.56
C LEU A 19 -4.83 -1.06 -3.57
N TRP A 20 -5.30 -2.32 -3.74
CA TRP A 20 -6.37 -2.67 -4.67
C TRP A 20 -7.37 -3.64 -4.05
N VAL A 21 -8.65 -3.41 -4.30
CA VAL A 21 -9.63 -4.50 -4.20
C VAL A 21 -9.60 -5.26 -5.53
N VAL A 22 -9.06 -6.46 -5.51
CA VAL A 22 -9.00 -7.37 -6.65
C VAL A 22 -10.24 -8.23 -6.64
N THR A 23 -10.83 -8.46 -7.81
CA THR A 23 -12.14 -9.09 -7.94
C THR A 23 -12.20 -10.06 -9.13
N ARG A 24 -13.10 -11.06 -9.04
CA ARG A 24 -13.48 -11.93 -10.16
C ARG A 24 -14.61 -11.38 -11.01
N ASP A 25 -15.10 -10.19 -10.68
CA ASP A 25 -16.19 -9.53 -11.39
C ASP A 25 -15.73 -8.15 -11.88
N GLY A 26 -15.38 -8.06 -13.15
CA GLY A 26 -14.86 -6.84 -13.77
C GLY A 26 -15.82 -5.64 -13.78
N GLN A 27 -17.08 -5.84 -13.45
CA GLN A 27 -18.06 -4.76 -13.32
C GLN A 27 -17.99 -4.02 -11.97
N ARG A 28 -17.25 -4.56 -11.00
CA ARG A 28 -17.13 -3.98 -9.65
C ARG A 28 -16.00 -2.97 -9.59
N GLN A 29 -16.34 -1.70 -9.85
CA GLN A 29 -15.37 -0.59 -9.99
C GLN A 29 -15.43 0.44 -8.85
N THR A 30 -16.34 0.27 -7.87
CA THR A 30 -16.48 1.17 -6.72
C THR A 30 -16.70 0.36 -5.44
N LEU A 31 -16.34 0.92 -4.27
CA LEU A 31 -16.55 0.25 -2.99
C LEU A 31 -18.02 -0.04 -2.70
N LEU A 32 -18.94 0.75 -3.24
CA LEU A 32 -20.38 0.51 -3.11
C LEU A 32 -20.83 -0.82 -3.73
N HIS A 33 -20.15 -1.30 -4.79
CA HIS A 33 -20.47 -2.57 -5.43
C HIS A 33 -20.16 -3.80 -4.58
N PHE A 34 -19.48 -3.62 -3.45
CA PHE A 34 -19.08 -4.72 -2.55
C PHE A 34 -19.97 -4.84 -1.32
N LYS A 35 -21.06 -4.06 -1.19
CA LYS A 35 -22.00 -4.22 -0.10
C LYS A 35 -22.61 -5.64 -0.12
N GLY A 36 -22.57 -6.32 1.06
CA GLY A 36 -23.00 -7.70 1.20
C GLY A 36 -21.99 -8.76 0.71
N GLU A 37 -20.90 -8.35 0.08
CA GLU A 37 -19.91 -9.27 -0.47
C GLU A 37 -18.79 -9.60 0.54
N GLU A 38 -18.23 -10.81 0.42
CA GLU A 38 -17.07 -11.25 1.18
C GLU A 38 -15.79 -10.71 0.52
N ILE A 39 -14.93 -10.06 1.32
CA ILE A 39 -13.61 -9.59 0.91
C ILE A 39 -12.57 -10.16 1.86
N ALA A 40 -11.58 -10.89 1.33
CA ALA A 40 -10.42 -11.29 2.12
C ALA A 40 -9.52 -10.07 2.38
N VAL A 41 -9.22 -9.79 3.64
CA VAL A 41 -8.45 -8.62 4.08
C VAL A 41 -7.26 -9.08 4.91
N PRO A 42 -6.01 -8.84 4.47
CA PRO A 42 -4.84 -9.19 5.25
C PRO A 42 -4.65 -8.24 6.43
N PHE A 43 -4.09 -8.77 7.52
CA PHE A 43 -3.63 -7.99 8.68
C PHE A 43 -4.70 -7.09 9.30
N ARG A 44 -5.63 -7.69 10.05
CA ARG A 44 -6.67 -6.92 10.75
C ARG A 44 -6.08 -5.77 11.57
N GLY A 45 -6.57 -4.56 11.33
CA GLY A 45 -6.14 -3.35 12.05
C GLY A 45 -4.82 -2.77 11.56
N ASP A 46 -4.23 -3.30 10.49
CA ASP A 46 -3.07 -2.72 9.81
C ASP A 46 -3.49 -1.83 8.64
N MET A 47 -2.53 -1.16 8.01
CA MET A 47 -2.76 -0.09 7.02
C MET A 47 -3.74 -0.45 5.90
N PRO A 48 -3.69 -1.63 5.25
CA PRO A 48 -4.65 -1.99 4.22
C PRO A 48 -6.11 -1.99 4.73
N ASP A 49 -6.34 -2.60 5.89
CA ASP A 49 -7.67 -2.66 6.53
C ASP A 49 -8.15 -1.27 6.96
N ILE A 50 -7.27 -0.47 7.58
CA ILE A 50 -7.57 0.90 8.00
C ILE A 50 -7.99 1.75 6.79
N MET A 51 -7.27 1.65 5.66
CA MET A 51 -7.58 2.40 4.45
C MET A 51 -8.92 1.97 3.84
N LEU A 52 -9.19 0.67 3.76
CA LEU A 52 -10.49 0.17 3.29
C LEU A 52 -11.63 0.74 4.15
N GLN A 53 -11.50 0.63 5.48
CA GLN A 53 -12.53 1.13 6.41
C GLN A 53 -12.72 2.64 6.32
N LEU A 54 -11.63 3.42 6.23
CA LEU A 54 -11.68 4.87 6.09
C LEU A 54 -12.42 5.29 4.81
N LEU A 55 -12.06 4.70 3.67
CA LEU A 55 -12.66 5.02 2.39
C LEU A 55 -14.12 4.56 2.28
N CYS A 56 -14.46 3.44 2.91
CA CYS A 56 -15.85 3.00 3.09
C CYS A 56 -16.63 4.03 3.91
N ALA A 57 -16.14 4.41 5.08
CA ALA A 57 -16.82 5.36 5.96
C ALA A 57 -17.07 6.71 5.28
N LYS A 58 -16.13 7.22 4.47
CA LYS A 58 -16.29 8.44 3.68
C LYS A 58 -17.39 8.36 2.62
N GLN A 59 -17.81 7.14 2.25
CA GLN A 59 -18.91 6.89 1.31
C GLN A 59 -20.20 6.44 2.01
N GLY A 60 -20.28 6.57 3.35
CA GLY A 60 -21.44 6.14 4.13
C GLY A 60 -21.58 4.61 4.21
N ILE A 61 -20.50 3.86 3.97
CA ILE A 61 -20.44 2.42 4.12
C ILE A 61 -19.81 2.09 5.48
N ASN A 62 -20.51 1.37 6.32
CA ASN A 62 -19.90 0.77 7.51
C ASN A 62 -19.25 -0.56 7.12
N ALA A 63 -17.93 -0.56 6.95
CA ALA A 63 -17.21 -1.74 6.45
C ALA A 63 -17.44 -2.99 7.31
N GLN A 64 -17.57 -2.87 8.62
CA GLN A 64 -17.77 -4.00 9.54
C GLN A 64 -19.21 -4.59 9.48
N ARG A 65 -20.18 -3.80 9.04
CA ARG A 65 -21.59 -4.22 8.95
C ARG A 65 -22.03 -4.50 7.51
N ASP A 66 -21.59 -3.65 6.60
CA ASP A 66 -22.10 -3.63 5.22
C ASP A 66 -21.25 -4.51 4.27
N LEU A 67 -20.04 -4.93 4.70
CA LEU A 67 -19.16 -5.88 4.01
C LEU A 67 -18.98 -7.14 4.88
N GLN A 68 -18.64 -8.26 4.24
CA GLN A 68 -18.24 -9.47 4.95
C GLN A 68 -16.71 -9.56 4.94
N LEU A 69 -16.05 -8.94 5.94
CA LEU A 69 -14.59 -8.90 6.01
C LEU A 69 -14.04 -10.22 6.56
N ARG A 70 -13.40 -10.99 5.68
CA ARG A 70 -12.66 -12.19 6.05
C ARG A 70 -11.20 -11.85 6.30
N TYR A 71 -10.86 -11.71 7.56
CA TYR A 71 -9.47 -11.41 7.93
C TYR A 71 -8.57 -12.63 7.79
N VAL A 72 -7.38 -12.40 7.22
CA VAL A 72 -6.34 -13.41 7.01
C VAL A 72 -4.99 -12.91 7.53
N PRO A 73 -4.08 -13.82 7.94
CA PRO A 73 -2.82 -13.44 8.57
C PRO A 73 -1.79 -12.83 7.60
N SER A 74 -1.98 -12.96 6.28
CA SER A 74 -1.00 -12.45 5.32
C SER A 74 -1.62 -12.10 3.96
N PRO A 75 -0.98 -11.19 3.18
CA PRO A 75 -1.37 -10.93 1.79
C PRO A 75 -1.28 -12.18 0.90
N MET A 76 -0.34 -13.08 1.20
CA MET A 76 -0.18 -14.34 0.48
C MET A 76 -1.40 -15.24 0.66
N GLU A 77 -1.93 -15.35 1.86
CA GLU A 77 -3.15 -16.13 2.10
C GLU A 77 -4.36 -15.52 1.41
N ALA A 78 -4.52 -14.18 1.47
CA ALA A 78 -5.57 -13.49 0.72
C ALA A 78 -5.48 -13.79 -0.78
N MET A 79 -4.28 -13.72 -1.36
CA MET A 79 -4.02 -14.04 -2.75
C MET A 79 -4.34 -15.52 -3.06
N GLN A 80 -3.95 -16.46 -2.21
CA GLN A 80 -4.22 -17.89 -2.41
C GLN A 80 -5.73 -18.18 -2.38
N LEU A 81 -6.46 -17.60 -1.42
CA LEU A 81 -7.93 -17.75 -1.35
C LEU A 81 -8.60 -17.23 -2.62
N LEU A 82 -8.11 -16.13 -3.17
CA LEU A 82 -8.60 -15.54 -4.40
C LEU A 82 -8.30 -16.43 -5.61
N ILE A 83 -7.04 -16.90 -5.77
CA ILE A 83 -6.63 -17.77 -6.88
C ILE A 83 -7.38 -19.10 -6.86
N THR A 84 -7.56 -19.69 -5.67
CA THR A 84 -8.27 -20.96 -5.50
C THR A 84 -9.79 -20.84 -5.49
N ARG A 85 -10.35 -19.66 -5.77
CA ARG A 85 -11.80 -19.36 -5.81
C ARG A 85 -12.52 -19.56 -4.47
N ARG A 86 -11.79 -19.57 -3.37
CA ARG A 86 -12.39 -19.64 -2.02
C ARG A 86 -12.99 -18.31 -1.56
N VAL A 87 -12.55 -17.22 -2.16
CA VAL A 87 -13.17 -15.90 -2.11
C VAL A 87 -13.26 -15.32 -3.52
N ARG A 88 -14.19 -14.40 -3.73
CA ARG A 88 -14.34 -13.71 -5.01
C ARG A 88 -13.57 -12.38 -5.05
N HIS A 89 -13.28 -11.82 -3.90
CA HIS A 89 -12.67 -10.51 -3.74
C HIS A 89 -11.61 -10.53 -2.65
N ALA A 90 -10.51 -9.81 -2.86
CA ALA A 90 -9.47 -9.64 -1.85
C ALA A 90 -8.87 -8.23 -1.92
N LEU A 91 -8.53 -7.68 -0.76
CA LEU A 91 -7.70 -6.50 -0.66
C LEU A 91 -6.24 -6.94 -0.75
N LEU A 92 -5.56 -6.49 -1.79
CA LEU A 92 -4.16 -6.85 -2.05
C LEU A 92 -3.30 -5.60 -2.25
N VAL A 93 -2.01 -5.79 -2.10
CA VAL A 93 -0.96 -4.78 -2.30
C VAL A 93 -0.08 -5.22 -3.45
N GLU A 94 0.35 -4.29 -4.32
CA GLU A 94 1.40 -4.61 -5.31
C GLU A 94 2.73 -4.97 -4.60
N PRO A 95 3.50 -5.90 -5.12
CA PRO A 95 3.34 -6.65 -6.38
C PRO A 95 2.45 -7.90 -6.30
N GLY A 96 1.80 -8.15 -5.17
CA GLY A 96 0.89 -9.31 -4.99
C GLY A 96 -0.29 -9.32 -5.94
N VAL A 97 -0.82 -8.14 -6.33
CA VAL A 97 -1.88 -8.01 -7.33
C VAL A 97 -1.40 -8.51 -8.69
N SER A 98 -0.27 -8.00 -9.17
CA SER A 98 0.33 -8.41 -10.45
C SER A 98 0.68 -9.90 -10.47
N MET A 99 1.19 -10.44 -9.36
CA MET A 99 1.43 -11.87 -9.21
C MET A 99 0.14 -12.69 -9.32
N ALA A 100 -0.94 -12.28 -8.65
CA ALA A 100 -2.23 -12.95 -8.72
C ALA A 100 -2.79 -12.97 -10.15
N LEU A 101 -2.75 -11.83 -10.83
CA LEU A 101 -3.18 -11.71 -12.22
C LEU A 101 -2.39 -12.63 -13.14
N ARG A 102 -1.06 -12.63 -13.06
CA ARG A 102 -0.20 -13.52 -13.87
C ARG A 102 -0.49 -14.99 -13.60
N LYS A 103 -0.62 -15.39 -12.34
CA LYS A 103 -0.94 -16.78 -11.99
C LYS A 103 -2.28 -17.23 -12.58
N THR A 104 -3.30 -16.38 -12.57
CA THR A 104 -4.60 -16.73 -13.13
C THR A 104 -4.62 -16.73 -14.65
N GLN A 105 -3.67 -16.07 -15.31
CA GLN A 105 -3.50 -16.11 -16.75
C GLN A 105 -2.59 -17.25 -17.26
N SER A 106 -1.90 -17.94 -16.36
CA SER A 106 -0.94 -19.00 -16.69
C SER A 106 -1.53 -20.39 -16.50
N PHE A 107 -1.13 -21.34 -17.38
CA PHE A 107 -1.49 -22.75 -17.23
C PHE A 107 -0.89 -23.33 -15.91
N PRO A 108 -1.61 -24.18 -15.19
CA PRO A 108 -2.97 -24.70 -15.44
C PRO A 108 -4.08 -23.81 -14.85
N VAL A 109 -3.76 -22.75 -14.12
CA VAL A 109 -4.75 -21.94 -13.37
C VAL A 109 -5.72 -21.22 -14.30
N ASN A 110 -5.27 -20.79 -15.49
CA ASN A 110 -6.11 -20.13 -16.49
C ASN A 110 -7.27 -20.98 -17.00
N VAL A 111 -7.16 -22.32 -16.90
CA VAL A 111 -8.25 -23.23 -17.29
C VAL A 111 -9.34 -23.30 -16.21
N VAL A 112 -8.93 -23.19 -14.93
CA VAL A 112 -9.82 -23.39 -13.80
C VAL A 112 -10.34 -22.08 -13.20
N ALA A 113 -9.54 -21.03 -13.26
CA ALA A 113 -9.81 -19.76 -12.60
C ALA A 113 -9.27 -18.53 -13.39
N PRO A 114 -9.65 -18.35 -14.68
CA PRO A 114 -9.00 -17.38 -15.57
C PRO A 114 -9.29 -15.92 -15.21
N GLU A 115 -10.46 -15.63 -14.71
CA GLU A 115 -10.94 -14.25 -14.53
C GLU A 115 -10.48 -13.63 -13.21
N LEU A 116 -9.67 -12.60 -13.31
CA LEU A 116 -9.28 -11.75 -12.20
C LEU A 116 -9.00 -10.35 -12.70
N HIS A 117 -9.51 -9.35 -11.98
CA HIS A 117 -9.47 -7.95 -12.40
C HIS A 117 -8.99 -7.06 -11.24
N ARG A 118 -8.25 -5.99 -11.56
CA ARG A 118 -8.12 -4.84 -10.67
C ARG A 118 -9.47 -4.14 -10.61
N GLY A 119 -10.21 -4.29 -9.51
CA GLY A 119 -11.54 -3.70 -9.34
C GLY A 119 -11.43 -2.26 -8.86
N VAL A 120 -11.11 -2.04 -7.60
CA VAL A 120 -11.04 -0.70 -7.01
C VAL A 120 -9.61 -0.32 -6.66
N ASP A 121 -9.13 0.76 -7.25
CA ASP A 121 -7.90 1.43 -6.87
C ASP A 121 -8.18 2.34 -5.66
N LEU A 122 -7.65 1.99 -4.48
CA LEU A 122 -7.90 2.77 -3.27
C LEU A 122 -7.24 4.16 -3.31
N GLN A 123 -6.19 4.33 -4.11
CA GLN A 123 -5.54 5.62 -4.31
C GLN A 123 -6.43 6.56 -5.12
N GLN A 124 -7.07 6.04 -6.19
CA GLN A 124 -8.05 6.81 -6.98
C GLN A 124 -9.27 7.16 -6.13
N GLU A 125 -9.77 6.23 -5.32
CA GLU A 125 -10.86 6.52 -4.38
C GLU A 125 -10.47 7.61 -3.36
N TRP A 126 -9.26 7.55 -2.82
CA TRP A 126 -8.73 8.61 -1.97
C TRP A 126 -8.74 9.97 -2.68
N GLY A 127 -8.17 10.04 -3.87
CA GLY A 127 -8.12 11.27 -4.65
C GLY A 127 -9.51 11.85 -4.92
N ARG A 128 -10.44 10.99 -5.33
CA ARG A 128 -11.84 11.36 -5.62
C ARG A 128 -12.58 11.87 -4.39
N LEU A 129 -12.47 11.17 -3.25
CA LEU A 129 -13.22 11.47 -2.04
C LEU A 129 -12.71 12.72 -1.32
N PHE A 130 -11.40 12.92 -1.32
CA PHE A 130 -10.76 14.03 -0.62
C PHE A 130 -10.40 15.21 -1.53
N LYS A 131 -10.64 15.09 -2.86
CA LYS A 131 -10.27 16.09 -3.87
C LYS A 131 -8.77 16.45 -3.78
N ARG A 132 -7.94 15.44 -3.71
CA ARG A 132 -6.48 15.53 -3.60
C ARG A 132 -5.81 14.65 -4.66
N PRO A 133 -4.48 14.74 -4.83
CA PRO A 133 -3.77 13.78 -5.67
C PRO A 133 -4.10 12.32 -5.28
N PRO A 134 -4.28 11.40 -6.26
CA PRO A 134 -4.67 10.02 -6.01
C PRO A 134 -3.48 9.19 -5.49
N ARG A 135 -2.97 9.56 -4.33
CA ARG A 135 -1.83 8.92 -3.68
C ARG A 135 -1.97 8.93 -2.17
N ILE A 136 -1.61 7.83 -1.54
CA ILE A 136 -1.69 7.61 -0.10
C ILE A 136 -0.29 7.28 0.41
N PRO A 137 0.26 7.99 1.41
CA PRO A 137 1.54 7.63 2.00
C PRO A 137 1.47 6.22 2.61
N GLN A 138 2.20 5.24 2.05
CA GLN A 138 2.17 3.84 2.50
C GLN A 138 3.45 3.44 3.21
N ALA A 139 4.58 3.81 2.65
CA ALA A 139 5.88 3.49 3.22
C ALA A 139 6.88 4.62 2.96
N GLY A 140 7.87 4.72 3.82
CA GLY A 140 8.94 5.70 3.71
C GLY A 140 10.22 5.20 4.37
N ILE A 141 11.30 5.92 4.11
CA ILE A 141 12.58 5.70 4.79
C ILE A 141 12.66 6.64 5.98
N ALA A 142 13.04 6.09 7.12
CA ALA A 142 13.22 6.85 8.33
C ALA A 142 14.58 6.56 8.98
N ALA A 143 15.20 7.59 9.53
CA ALA A 143 16.41 7.51 10.34
C ALA A 143 16.05 7.31 11.82
N VAL A 144 16.78 6.43 12.48
CA VAL A 144 16.60 6.14 13.91
C VAL A 144 17.95 6.24 14.66
N GLY A 145 17.88 6.54 15.95
CA GLY A 145 19.08 6.58 16.79
C GLY A 145 20.10 7.62 16.35
N ALA A 146 21.39 7.28 16.46
CA ALA A 146 22.49 8.21 16.22
C ALA A 146 22.65 8.66 14.76
N VAL A 147 22.21 7.85 13.78
CA VAL A 147 22.33 8.21 12.36
C VAL A 147 21.60 9.52 12.01
N ARG A 148 20.62 9.92 12.79
CA ARG A 148 19.91 11.21 12.63
C ARG A 148 20.80 12.43 12.80
N GLN A 149 21.93 12.26 13.46
CA GLN A 149 22.92 13.32 13.70
C GLN A 149 23.94 13.47 12.56
N HIS A 150 23.78 12.66 11.49
CA HIS A 150 24.68 12.59 10.34
C HIS A 150 23.95 13.01 9.05
N PRO A 151 23.73 14.31 8.84
CA PRO A 151 22.95 14.80 7.68
C PRO A 151 23.58 14.40 6.34
N GLU A 152 24.90 14.26 6.28
CA GLU A 152 25.62 13.78 5.10
C GLU A 152 25.24 12.33 4.74
N VAL A 153 25.07 11.48 5.74
CA VAL A 153 24.61 10.09 5.54
C VAL A 153 23.16 10.07 5.08
N LEU A 154 22.29 10.87 5.71
CA LEU A 154 20.89 10.97 5.34
C LEU A 154 20.72 11.46 3.90
N ALA A 155 21.49 12.45 3.49
CA ALA A 155 21.49 12.97 2.11
C ALA A 155 21.99 11.91 1.12
N ALA A 156 23.05 11.17 1.47
CA ALA A 156 23.57 10.08 0.64
C ALA A 156 22.54 8.96 0.46
N VAL A 157 21.86 8.54 1.52
CA VAL A 157 20.77 7.53 1.48
C VAL A 157 19.63 8.01 0.60
N GLN A 158 19.17 9.26 0.78
CA GLN A 158 18.09 9.82 -0.04
C GLN A 158 18.47 9.84 -1.53
N LYS A 159 19.67 10.26 -1.86
CA LYS A 159 20.18 10.30 -3.23
C LYS A 159 20.29 8.91 -3.85
N ALA A 160 20.85 7.95 -3.11
CA ALA A 160 20.99 6.56 -3.56
C ALA A 160 19.63 5.91 -3.80
N TYR A 161 18.69 6.12 -2.87
CA TYR A 161 17.34 5.58 -3.02
C TYR A 161 16.61 6.19 -4.23
N ALA A 162 16.69 7.51 -4.42
CA ALA A 162 16.08 8.17 -5.58
C ALA A 162 16.65 7.64 -6.91
N ALA A 163 17.98 7.43 -6.97
CA ALA A 163 18.64 6.85 -8.13
C ALA A 163 18.18 5.39 -8.38
N SER A 164 18.04 4.58 -7.32
CA SER A 164 17.55 3.20 -7.43
C SER A 164 16.10 3.14 -7.93
N VAL A 165 15.23 4.01 -7.44
CA VAL A 165 13.84 4.11 -7.92
C VAL A 165 13.80 4.50 -9.40
N ALA A 166 14.59 5.49 -9.80
CA ALA A 166 14.67 5.91 -11.20
C ALA A 166 15.17 4.77 -12.10
N TRP A 167 16.19 4.05 -11.64
CA TRP A 167 16.73 2.90 -12.36
C TRP A 167 15.70 1.76 -12.49
N CYS A 168 14.99 1.40 -11.41
CA CYS A 168 13.93 0.39 -11.44
C CYS A 168 12.83 0.73 -12.44
N ARG A 169 12.43 2.00 -12.50
CA ARG A 169 11.43 2.47 -13.47
C ARG A 169 11.92 2.38 -14.91
N ALA A 170 13.20 2.65 -15.15
CA ALA A 170 13.81 2.57 -16.47
C ALA A 170 14.11 1.13 -16.90
N ASN A 171 14.31 0.21 -15.94
CA ASN A 171 14.71 -1.18 -16.18
C ASN A 171 13.80 -2.14 -15.38
N PRO A 172 12.48 -2.21 -15.69
CA PRO A 172 11.51 -2.89 -14.85
C PRO A 172 11.76 -4.40 -14.70
N LEU A 173 12.20 -5.08 -15.76
CA LEU A 173 12.45 -6.51 -15.71
C LEU A 173 13.72 -6.83 -14.92
N GLU A 174 14.79 -6.08 -15.14
CA GLU A 174 16.05 -6.21 -14.40
C GLU A 174 15.85 -5.88 -12.91
N CYS A 175 15.05 -4.86 -12.61
CA CYS A 175 14.63 -4.58 -11.24
C CYS A 175 13.89 -5.78 -10.63
N GLY A 176 12.97 -6.38 -11.38
CA GLY A 176 12.26 -7.60 -10.98
C GLY A 176 13.19 -8.77 -10.72
N GLN A 177 14.23 -8.97 -11.56
CA GLN A 177 15.24 -10.00 -11.36
C GLN A 177 16.02 -9.81 -10.05
N LEU A 178 16.37 -8.57 -9.71
CA LEU A 178 17.02 -8.27 -8.43
C LEU A 178 16.07 -8.53 -7.25
N VAL A 179 14.81 -8.09 -7.32
CA VAL A 179 13.83 -8.32 -6.24
C VAL A 179 13.59 -9.80 -6.01
N ALA A 180 13.49 -10.61 -7.08
CA ALA A 180 13.25 -12.05 -6.99
C ALA A 180 14.41 -12.81 -6.30
N GLN A 181 15.62 -12.24 -6.24
CA GLN A 181 16.75 -12.82 -5.48
C GLN A 181 16.55 -12.72 -3.96
N TYR A 182 15.71 -11.80 -3.49
CA TYR A 182 15.46 -11.55 -2.06
C TYR A 182 14.06 -11.92 -1.61
N VAL A 183 13.13 -12.13 -2.56
CA VAL A 183 11.72 -12.43 -2.26
C VAL A 183 11.25 -13.59 -3.13
N ASP A 184 11.44 -14.81 -2.63
CA ASP A 184 11.22 -16.10 -3.33
C ASP A 184 9.85 -16.27 -3.98
N LEU A 185 8.84 -15.51 -3.51
CA LEU A 185 7.45 -15.64 -3.98
C LEU A 185 7.13 -14.76 -5.18
N LEU A 186 8.01 -13.82 -5.53
CA LEU A 186 7.82 -12.88 -6.62
C LEU A 186 8.58 -13.34 -7.86
N THR A 187 7.93 -13.21 -9.02
CA THR A 187 8.62 -13.39 -10.30
C THR A 187 9.07 -12.03 -10.85
N PRO A 188 10.18 -11.98 -11.62
CA PRO A 188 10.65 -10.75 -12.24
C PRO A 188 9.57 -10.00 -13.01
N GLU A 189 8.76 -10.73 -13.76
CA GLU A 189 7.68 -10.18 -14.58
C GLU A 189 6.54 -9.61 -13.73
N ALA A 190 6.21 -10.23 -12.60
CA ALA A 190 5.17 -9.70 -11.70
C ALA A 190 5.61 -8.40 -11.04
N VAL A 191 6.90 -8.28 -10.70
CA VAL A 191 7.47 -7.03 -10.18
C VAL A 191 7.46 -5.95 -11.28
N ALA A 192 7.87 -6.29 -12.50
CA ALA A 192 7.86 -5.36 -13.63
C ALA A 192 6.45 -4.83 -13.91
N ASP A 193 5.43 -5.70 -13.90
CA ASP A 193 4.03 -5.33 -14.07
C ASP A 193 3.51 -4.46 -12.92
N ALA A 194 4.03 -4.65 -11.71
CA ALA A 194 3.61 -3.91 -10.53
C ALA A 194 4.12 -2.46 -10.49
N LEU A 195 5.28 -2.18 -11.08
CA LEU A 195 5.93 -0.86 -10.99
C LEU A 195 5.02 0.31 -11.41
N PRO A 196 4.28 0.24 -12.54
CA PRO A 196 3.37 1.32 -12.93
C PRO A 196 2.20 1.54 -11.95
N HIS A 197 1.87 0.53 -11.15
CA HIS A 197 0.73 0.52 -10.22
C HIS A 197 1.14 0.75 -8.76
N SER A 198 2.44 0.81 -8.47
CA SER A 198 2.97 0.91 -7.10
C SER A 198 3.22 2.34 -6.65
N GLN A 199 3.18 3.32 -7.57
CA GLN A 199 3.53 4.72 -7.29
C GLN A 199 4.82 4.82 -6.45
N LEU A 200 5.85 4.06 -6.88
CA LEU A 200 7.14 4.03 -6.22
C LEU A 200 7.89 5.33 -6.53
N GLU A 201 8.19 6.11 -5.50
CA GLU A 201 8.84 7.42 -5.61
C GLU A 201 9.84 7.61 -4.47
N ALA A 202 10.64 8.68 -4.54
CA ALA A 202 11.56 9.07 -3.48
C ALA A 202 11.28 10.53 -3.07
N VAL A 203 10.03 10.81 -2.67
CA VAL A 203 9.61 12.18 -2.36
C VAL A 203 10.17 12.59 -1.00
N PRO A 204 11.08 13.59 -0.93
CA PRO A 204 11.60 14.07 0.33
C PRO A 204 10.48 14.51 1.28
N VAL A 205 10.67 14.31 2.57
CA VAL A 205 9.65 14.59 3.59
C VAL A 205 9.15 16.03 3.54
N ALA A 206 10.03 16.99 3.29
CA ALA A 206 9.64 18.40 3.18
C ALA A 206 8.64 18.64 2.03
N ALA A 207 8.85 18.00 0.89
CA ALA A 207 7.94 18.09 -0.25
C ALA A 207 6.63 17.29 -0.02
N ALA A 208 6.68 16.21 0.77
CA ALA A 208 5.55 15.36 1.08
C ALA A 208 4.71 15.86 2.28
N ARG A 209 5.15 16.91 2.97
CA ARG A 209 4.62 17.35 4.27
C ARG A 209 3.11 17.54 4.26
N SER A 210 2.57 18.23 3.29
CA SER A 210 1.14 18.53 3.19
C SER A 210 0.28 17.26 3.08
N GLU A 211 0.74 16.27 2.31
CA GLU A 211 0.04 14.98 2.16
C GLU A 211 0.15 14.14 3.42
N ILE A 212 1.31 14.14 4.06
CA ILE A 212 1.53 13.40 5.31
C ILE A 212 0.67 13.96 6.44
N ASP A 213 0.67 15.29 6.62
CA ASP A 213 -0.14 15.94 7.65
C ASP A 213 -1.64 15.67 7.42
N PHE A 214 -2.10 15.78 6.19
CA PHE A 214 -3.50 15.47 5.85
C PHE A 214 -3.84 14.00 6.13
N PHE A 215 -2.96 13.09 5.74
CA PHE A 215 -3.13 11.65 5.98
C PHE A 215 -3.27 11.35 7.48
N TYR A 216 -2.37 11.85 8.31
CA TYR A 216 -2.44 11.68 9.76
C TYR A 216 -3.70 12.32 10.36
N GLN A 217 -4.14 13.46 9.86
CA GLN A 217 -5.41 14.08 10.29
C GLN A 217 -6.61 13.17 9.99
N GLN A 218 -6.64 12.50 8.82
CA GLN A 218 -7.73 11.58 8.50
C GLN A 218 -7.70 10.34 9.40
N LEU A 219 -6.53 9.77 9.67
CA LEU A 219 -6.39 8.65 10.61
C LEU A 219 -6.82 9.06 12.03
N PHE A 220 -6.37 10.21 12.49
CA PHE A 220 -6.71 10.73 13.82
C PHE A 220 -8.22 10.99 13.96
N ALA A 221 -8.84 11.57 12.94
CA ALA A 221 -10.28 11.81 12.93
C ALA A 221 -11.11 10.52 12.92
N GLN A 222 -10.59 9.46 12.27
CA GLN A 222 -11.23 8.15 12.26
C GLN A 222 -11.11 7.45 13.63
N ASN A 223 -9.89 7.40 14.16
CA ASN A 223 -9.61 6.81 15.47
C ASN A 223 -8.27 7.34 16.01
N PRO A 224 -8.27 8.22 17.03
CA PRO A 224 -7.04 8.77 17.61
C PRO A 224 -6.06 7.71 18.12
N SER A 225 -6.54 6.52 18.52
CA SER A 225 -5.69 5.45 19.02
C SER A 225 -4.73 4.87 17.97
N LEU A 226 -5.04 5.03 16.67
CA LEU A 226 -4.15 4.63 15.57
C LEU A 226 -2.81 5.37 15.62
N LEU A 227 -2.80 6.56 16.20
CA LEU A 227 -1.62 7.41 16.34
C LEU A 227 -1.16 7.58 17.80
N GLY A 228 -1.59 6.67 18.68
CA GLY A 228 -1.25 6.76 20.12
C GLY A 228 -1.90 7.96 20.83
N GLY A 229 -3.04 8.44 20.32
CA GLY A 229 -3.84 9.52 20.92
C GLY A 229 -3.38 10.94 20.58
N LYS A 230 -2.35 11.12 19.75
CA LYS A 230 -1.86 12.45 19.32
C LYS A 230 -1.29 12.41 17.90
N LEU A 231 -1.34 13.55 17.24
CA LEU A 231 -0.66 13.73 15.96
C LEU A 231 0.86 13.72 16.15
N PRO A 232 1.63 13.27 15.13
CA PRO A 232 3.09 13.35 15.16
C PRO A 232 3.58 14.77 15.40
N ASP A 233 4.64 14.89 16.18
CA ASP A 233 5.31 16.17 16.43
C ASP A 233 6.30 16.53 15.29
N ALA A 234 6.82 17.75 15.34
CA ALA A 234 7.76 18.26 14.35
C ALA A 234 9.04 17.41 14.25
N GLY A 235 9.43 16.72 15.33
CA GLY A 235 10.62 15.88 15.35
C GLY A 235 10.57 14.70 14.39
N LEU A 236 9.37 14.23 14.01
CA LEU A 236 9.22 13.19 12.99
C LEU A 236 9.73 13.67 11.62
N PHE A 237 9.63 14.95 11.33
CA PHE A 237 9.94 15.51 10.00
C PHE A 237 11.37 16.07 9.91
N GLY A 238 12.12 15.98 10.98
CA GLY A 238 13.46 16.56 11.06
C GLY A 238 13.44 18.07 11.30
N SER A 239 14.62 18.62 11.65
CA SER A 239 14.81 20.07 11.61
C SER A 239 14.85 20.49 10.14
N VAL A 240 13.93 21.33 9.72
CA VAL A 240 13.98 22.03 8.44
C VAL A 240 15.12 23.04 8.50
#